data_c267386bc891239bbd5cbffbefbc98c9
#
_entry.id   c267386bc891239bbd5cbffbefbc98c9
#
_cell.length_a   1.000
_cell.length_b   1.000
_cell.length_c   1.000
_cell.angle_alpha   90.00
_cell.angle_beta   90.00
_cell.angle_gamma   90.00
#
_symmetry.space_group_name_H-M   'P 1'
#
loop_
_entity.id
_entity.type
_entity.pdbx_description
1 polymer ?
#
loop_
_entity_poly.entity_id
_entity_poly.type
_entity_poly.pdbx_seq_one_letter_code
_entity_poly.pdbx_strand_id
1 'polypeptide(L)'
;MKNLLLIPFAFFACVLNAQSPNDCQFAVVVCGNSNVNVDVSGVGNQELSGSNTCSSQENNSIWLEVKIETAGTLGFTLTPQSSAITEDYDFFVFGPNVSCGNIGQAIRCSTTNPQAAGQGNNLTGMNDTETDTAEGPGPLGNSFVSNLNVQAGENYFIVIDRPIGNSPFTLEWTGTATFPESPSINIDLSTTNIEACDTLAPFDDGITNFDLTNTANNIIGSQTNKTVSFHSTESDANIGINALGNNFNNTSNPQTIYVRIEDNSTGCFEIGDFELSISGGPNYNEPSTFDVCDDDTDGDDTNGQAEIDL
;
A
#
# COMPACT_ATOMS: atom_id res chain seq x y z
N MET A 1 -3.01 55.63 -19.23
CA MET A 1 -2.76 54.92 -17.95
C MET A 1 -3.58 53.63 -17.99
N LYS A 2 -2.93 52.48 -18.23
CA LYS A 2 -3.58 51.16 -18.23
C LYS A 2 -3.46 50.58 -16.85
N ASN A 3 -4.58 50.41 -16.15
CA ASN A 3 -4.62 49.72 -14.85
C ASN A 3 -4.45 48.23 -15.09
N LEU A 4 -3.32 47.72 -14.65
CA LEU A 4 -3.04 46.26 -14.60
C LEU A 4 -3.71 45.70 -13.34
N LEU A 5 -4.76 44.91 -13.56
CA LEU A 5 -5.47 44.22 -12.45
C LEU A 5 -4.65 42.96 -12.10
N LEU A 6 -3.93 43.01 -10.97
CA LEU A 6 -3.26 41.85 -10.41
C LEU A 6 -4.32 40.98 -9.69
N ILE A 7 -4.67 39.84 -10.29
CA ILE A 7 -5.48 38.80 -9.62
C ILE A 7 -4.51 37.99 -8.74
N PRO A 8 -4.72 37.92 -7.39
CA PRO A 8 -3.92 37.06 -6.56
C PRO A 8 -4.30 35.60 -6.85
N PHE A 9 -3.35 34.83 -7.36
CA PHE A 9 -3.46 33.39 -7.46
C PHE A 9 -3.32 32.80 -6.05
N ALA A 10 -4.44 32.42 -5.44
CA ALA A 10 -4.43 31.69 -4.19
C ALA A 10 -3.91 30.26 -4.46
N PHE A 11 -2.67 29.99 -4.07
CA PHE A 11 -2.13 28.64 -4.03
C PHE A 11 -2.89 27.88 -2.93
N PHE A 12 -3.84 27.04 -3.33
CA PHE A 12 -4.43 26.05 -2.45
C PHE A 12 -3.38 24.94 -2.32
N ALA A 13 -2.59 24.99 -1.26
CA ALA A 13 -1.76 23.85 -0.88
C ALA A 13 -2.72 22.73 -0.43
N CYS A 14 -3.00 21.76 -1.30
CA CYS A 14 -3.53 20.48 -0.88
C CYS A 14 -2.48 19.85 0.04
N VAL A 15 -2.73 19.86 1.33
CA VAL A 15 -2.01 19.03 2.28
C VAL A 15 -2.48 17.62 1.98
N LEU A 16 -1.69 16.86 1.22
CA LEU A 16 -1.86 15.41 1.10
C LEU A 16 -1.50 14.85 2.49
N ASN A 17 -2.51 14.62 3.31
CA ASN A 17 -2.32 13.79 4.47
C ASN A 17 -2.03 12.37 3.94
N ALA A 18 -0.80 11.91 4.11
CA ALA A 18 -0.51 10.48 3.98
C ALA A 18 -1.48 9.76 4.93
N GLN A 19 -2.29 8.85 4.39
CA GLN A 19 -3.19 8.04 5.19
C GLN A 19 -2.31 7.15 6.06
N SER A 20 -2.38 7.37 7.37
CA SER A 20 -1.62 6.62 8.35
C SER A 20 -2.51 5.50 8.91
N PRO A 21 -1.99 4.28 9.13
CA PRO A 21 -2.75 3.15 9.65
C PRO A 21 -3.12 3.29 11.15
N ASN A 22 -3.09 4.49 11.67
CA ASN A 22 -3.50 4.82 13.03
C ASN A 22 -4.99 5.19 13.17
N ASP A 23 -5.77 5.00 12.11
CA ASP A 23 -7.23 5.11 12.13
C ASP A 23 -7.87 3.78 11.66
N CYS A 24 -9.00 3.41 12.24
CA CYS A 24 -9.73 2.19 11.89
C CYS A 24 -9.99 2.05 10.37
N GLN A 25 -10.38 3.14 9.71
CA GLN A 25 -10.70 3.14 8.28
C GLN A 25 -9.48 2.88 7.37
N PHE A 26 -8.27 2.98 7.92
CA PHE A 26 -7.00 2.75 7.23
C PHE A 26 -6.24 1.57 7.85
N ALA A 27 -6.94 0.71 8.57
CA ALA A 27 -6.35 -0.48 9.19
C ALA A 27 -5.59 -1.31 8.16
N VAL A 28 -4.43 -1.79 8.56
CA VAL A 28 -3.62 -2.71 7.75
C VAL A 28 -4.30 -4.08 7.72
N VAL A 29 -4.65 -4.57 6.54
CA VAL A 29 -5.18 -5.93 6.37
C VAL A 29 -4.05 -6.94 6.60
N VAL A 30 -4.24 -7.85 7.56
CA VAL A 30 -3.29 -8.91 7.85
C VAL A 30 -3.48 -10.04 6.85
N CYS A 31 -2.40 -10.37 6.12
CA CYS A 31 -2.38 -11.39 5.07
C CYS A 31 -1.33 -12.43 5.37
N GLY A 32 -1.75 -13.70 5.37
CA GLY A 32 -0.92 -14.82 5.81
C GLY A 32 -0.57 -14.78 7.30
N ASN A 33 0.06 -15.85 7.78
CA ASN A 33 0.46 -15.97 9.19
C ASN A 33 1.91 -15.52 9.45
N SER A 34 2.49 -14.73 8.57
CA SER A 34 3.83 -14.17 8.77
C SER A 34 3.85 -13.14 9.89
N ASN A 35 5.01 -12.99 10.53
CA ASN A 35 5.20 -11.96 11.56
C ASN A 35 5.01 -10.55 10.99
N VAL A 36 4.35 -9.69 11.75
CA VAL A 36 4.18 -8.28 11.41
C VAL A 36 5.30 -7.48 12.07
N ASN A 37 6.09 -6.76 11.28
CA ASN A 37 7.18 -5.90 11.76
C ASN A 37 6.87 -4.47 11.38
N VAL A 38 6.46 -3.66 12.35
CA VAL A 38 6.01 -2.28 12.10
C VAL A 38 6.41 -1.35 13.24
N ASP A 39 6.32 -0.05 12.99
CA ASP A 39 6.38 0.98 14.01
C ASP A 39 5.03 1.69 14.11
N VAL A 40 4.76 2.29 15.26
CA VAL A 40 3.56 3.08 15.51
C VAL A 40 3.95 4.56 15.63
N SER A 41 3.14 5.44 15.06
CA SER A 41 3.40 6.88 15.15
C SER A 41 2.12 7.70 15.04
N GLY A 42 1.86 8.52 16.06
CA GLY A 42 0.68 9.37 16.10
C GLY A 42 -0.60 8.63 16.45
N VAL A 43 -1.69 9.37 16.52
CA VAL A 43 -2.99 8.90 16.99
C VAL A 43 -4.02 8.90 15.86
N GLY A 44 -3.81 9.68 14.80
CA GLY A 44 -4.88 9.92 13.83
C GLY A 44 -6.09 10.61 14.49
N ASN A 45 -7.27 10.06 14.27
CA ASN A 45 -8.45 10.40 15.03
C ASN A 45 -8.46 9.58 16.32
N GLN A 46 -8.80 10.21 17.45
CA GLN A 46 -8.94 9.48 18.72
C GLN A 46 -10.21 8.62 18.67
N GLU A 47 -10.08 7.34 18.39
CA GLU A 47 -11.20 6.39 18.27
C GLU A 47 -11.39 5.57 19.55
N LEU A 48 -10.34 5.42 20.35
CA LEU A 48 -10.36 4.70 21.62
C LEU A 48 -10.51 5.65 22.82
N SER A 49 -11.20 5.16 23.82
CA SER A 49 -11.39 5.86 25.09
C SER A 49 -11.43 4.87 26.24
N GLY A 50 -11.17 5.32 27.47
CA GLY A 50 -11.27 4.47 28.65
C GLY A 50 -12.63 3.79 28.86
N SER A 51 -13.66 4.17 28.10
CA SER A 51 -14.98 3.54 28.13
C SER A 51 -15.11 2.30 27.26
N ASN A 52 -14.25 2.13 26.24
CA ASN A 52 -14.29 0.96 25.36
C ASN A 52 -12.99 0.15 25.33
N THR A 53 -12.07 0.42 26.24
CA THR A 53 -10.79 -0.24 26.42
C THR A 53 -10.56 -0.60 27.88
N CYS A 54 -9.41 -1.22 28.23
CA CYS A 54 -8.97 -1.46 29.60
C CYS A 54 -8.52 -0.19 30.31
N SER A 55 -9.32 0.89 30.25
CA SER A 55 -9.04 2.20 30.84
C SER A 55 -7.88 2.99 30.20
N SER A 56 -7.60 2.74 28.93
CA SER A 56 -6.60 3.47 28.14
C SER A 56 -7.21 4.22 26.96
N GLN A 57 -6.37 4.86 26.18
CA GLN A 57 -6.70 5.60 24.96
C GLN A 57 -5.53 5.45 23.97
N GLU A 58 -5.68 5.92 22.74
CA GLU A 58 -4.59 5.93 21.77
C GLU A 58 -3.55 7.00 22.11
N ASN A 59 -2.29 6.62 21.99
CA ASN A 59 -1.11 7.49 22.14
C ASN A 59 -0.25 7.47 20.87
N ASN A 60 0.18 6.30 20.44
CA ASN A 60 0.81 6.04 19.15
C ASN A 60 0.30 4.67 18.68
N SER A 61 -0.64 4.67 17.77
CA SER A 61 -1.40 3.46 17.44
C SER A 61 -1.17 2.99 16.00
N ILE A 62 -1.44 1.70 15.80
CA ILE A 62 -1.67 1.09 14.49
C ILE A 62 -2.89 0.18 14.60
N TRP A 63 -3.75 0.24 13.60
CA TRP A 63 -4.90 -0.62 13.46
C TRP A 63 -4.61 -1.75 12.48
N LEU A 64 -4.89 -2.99 12.90
CA LEU A 64 -4.79 -4.20 12.08
C LEU A 64 -6.20 -4.76 11.87
N GLU A 65 -6.57 -5.03 10.62
CA GLU A 65 -7.78 -5.78 10.28
C GLU A 65 -7.41 -7.24 10.06
N VAL A 66 -7.97 -8.13 10.88
CA VAL A 66 -7.68 -9.56 10.89
C VAL A 66 -8.90 -10.35 10.46
N LYS A 67 -8.88 -10.91 9.25
CA LYS A 67 -9.90 -11.81 8.73
C LYS A 67 -9.52 -13.24 8.98
N ILE A 68 -10.46 -14.06 9.42
CA ILE A 68 -10.21 -15.46 9.76
C ILE A 68 -10.52 -16.35 8.55
N GLU A 69 -9.50 -17.01 8.02
CA GLU A 69 -9.64 -18.00 6.94
C GLU A 69 -10.01 -19.37 7.53
N THR A 70 -9.30 -19.83 8.56
CA THR A 70 -9.56 -21.10 9.21
C THR A 70 -9.83 -20.89 10.69
N ALA A 71 -10.92 -21.48 11.19
CA ALA A 71 -11.28 -21.45 12.59
C ALA A 71 -10.18 -22.01 13.50
N GLY A 72 -10.05 -21.45 14.69
CA GLY A 72 -9.04 -21.87 15.66
C GLY A 72 -8.96 -20.93 16.85
N THR A 73 -7.76 -20.77 17.39
CA THR A 73 -7.46 -19.75 18.40
C THR A 73 -6.69 -18.60 17.77
N LEU A 74 -7.10 -17.38 18.06
CA LEU A 74 -6.37 -16.15 17.75
C LEU A 74 -5.52 -15.79 18.96
N GLY A 75 -4.22 -15.83 18.82
CA GLY A 75 -3.23 -15.47 19.81
C GLY A 75 -2.02 -14.83 19.16
N PHE A 76 -1.30 -14.01 19.90
CA PHE A 76 -0.07 -13.38 19.43
C PHE A 76 0.84 -13.00 20.60
N THR A 77 2.12 -12.84 20.30
CA THR A 77 3.11 -12.20 21.18
C THR A 77 3.65 -10.96 20.46
N LEU A 78 3.54 -9.82 21.12
CA LEU A 78 4.18 -8.58 20.70
C LEU A 78 5.50 -8.44 21.43
N THR A 79 6.57 -8.24 20.67
CA THR A 79 7.93 -8.06 21.16
C THR A 79 8.47 -6.72 20.69
N PRO A 80 8.63 -5.72 21.59
CA PRO A 80 9.33 -4.48 21.24
C PRO A 80 10.77 -4.78 20.81
N GLN A 81 11.31 -4.05 19.83
CA GLN A 81 12.71 -4.20 19.43
C GLN A 81 13.68 -3.74 20.52
N SER A 82 13.27 -2.78 21.34
CA SER A 82 13.99 -2.41 22.55
C SER A 82 13.62 -3.34 23.70
N SER A 83 14.59 -3.97 24.34
CA SER A 83 14.38 -4.79 25.55
C SER A 83 14.30 -3.94 26.84
N ALA A 84 14.29 -2.60 26.72
CA ALA A 84 14.16 -1.72 27.89
C ALA A 84 12.78 -1.88 28.52
N ILE A 85 12.73 -2.20 29.80
CA ILE A 85 11.48 -2.43 30.56
C ILE A 85 10.58 -1.16 30.63
N THR A 86 11.09 -0.01 30.24
CA THR A 86 10.34 1.25 30.10
C THR A 86 9.61 1.36 28.79
N GLU A 87 9.88 0.48 27.81
CA GLU A 87 9.14 0.40 26.57
C GLU A 87 7.80 -0.29 26.85
N ASP A 88 6.69 0.39 26.60
CA ASP A 88 5.35 -0.02 26.99
C ASP A 88 4.42 -0.06 25.79
N TYR A 89 3.84 -1.23 25.56
CA TYR A 89 2.87 -1.47 24.51
C TYR A 89 1.57 -2.02 25.09
N ASP A 90 0.48 -1.39 24.69
CA ASP A 90 -0.89 -1.80 24.97
C ASP A 90 -1.50 -2.47 23.73
N PHE A 91 -2.52 -3.29 23.91
CA PHE A 91 -3.31 -3.79 22.79
C PHE A 91 -4.80 -3.90 23.12
N PHE A 92 -5.63 -3.84 22.09
CA PHE A 92 -7.08 -3.93 22.17
C PHE A 92 -7.61 -4.74 20.98
N VAL A 93 -8.49 -5.73 21.25
CA VAL A 93 -9.12 -6.56 20.22
C VAL A 93 -10.61 -6.30 20.22
N PHE A 94 -11.16 -5.96 19.05
CA PHE A 94 -12.57 -5.68 18.82
C PHE A 94 -13.15 -6.67 17.81
N GLY A 95 -14.40 -7.06 17.99
CA GLY A 95 -15.07 -8.01 17.09
C GLY A 95 -15.95 -9.01 17.84
N PRO A 96 -16.43 -10.06 17.13
CA PRO A 96 -16.32 -10.25 15.69
C PRO A 96 -17.23 -9.33 14.86
N ASN A 97 -16.85 -9.09 13.61
CA ASN A 97 -17.67 -8.45 12.58
C ASN A 97 -18.18 -7.03 12.94
N VAL A 98 -17.34 -6.26 13.65
CA VAL A 98 -17.58 -4.86 13.96
C VAL A 98 -17.13 -3.97 12.79
N SER A 99 -17.52 -2.71 12.79
CA SER A 99 -17.15 -1.74 11.77
C SER A 99 -16.58 -0.47 12.38
N CYS A 100 -15.76 0.24 11.62
CA CYS A 100 -15.27 1.56 12.00
C CYS A 100 -16.44 2.49 12.34
N GLY A 101 -16.28 3.27 13.41
CA GLY A 101 -17.35 4.12 13.97
C GLY A 101 -18.36 3.38 14.88
N ASN A 102 -18.33 2.04 14.90
CA ASN A 102 -19.14 1.20 15.81
C ASN A 102 -18.37 -0.06 16.24
N ILE A 103 -17.18 0.12 16.79
CA ILE A 103 -16.27 -0.98 17.18
C ILE A 103 -16.69 -1.68 18.47
N GLY A 104 -17.56 -1.06 19.28
CA GLY A 104 -18.03 -1.62 20.55
C GLY A 104 -16.97 -1.60 21.67
N GLN A 105 -17.01 -2.64 22.51
CA GLN A 105 -16.06 -2.83 23.62
C GLN A 105 -14.94 -3.77 23.19
N ALA A 106 -13.73 -3.52 23.68
CA ALA A 106 -12.64 -4.47 23.53
C ALA A 106 -13.00 -5.80 24.23
N ILE A 107 -12.86 -6.90 23.50
CA ILE A 107 -13.13 -8.26 24.00
C ILE A 107 -11.89 -8.92 24.57
N ARG A 108 -10.71 -8.38 24.24
CA ARG A 108 -9.41 -8.64 24.84
C ARG A 108 -8.63 -7.33 24.89
N CYS A 109 -7.94 -7.07 25.97
CA CYS A 109 -7.02 -5.94 26.06
C CYS A 109 -6.02 -6.11 27.20
N SER A 110 -4.84 -5.54 27.03
CA SER A 110 -3.89 -5.32 28.12
C SER A 110 -3.33 -3.89 28.03
N THR A 111 -3.33 -3.23 29.17
CA THR A 111 -2.73 -1.90 29.38
C THR A 111 -1.78 -1.92 30.57
N THR A 112 -1.24 -3.10 30.86
CA THR A 112 -0.29 -3.31 31.94
C THR A 112 1.05 -2.69 31.62
N ASN A 113 1.51 -1.74 32.41
CA ASN A 113 2.85 -1.17 32.25
C ASN A 113 3.89 -2.14 32.86
N PRO A 114 4.80 -2.71 32.06
CA PRO A 114 5.72 -3.75 32.51
C PRO A 114 6.69 -3.27 33.58
N GLN A 115 7.14 -2.02 33.53
CA GLN A 115 7.99 -1.43 34.58
C GLN A 115 7.24 -1.27 35.90
N ALA A 116 6.01 -0.76 35.85
CA ALA A 116 5.19 -0.57 37.05
C ALA A 116 4.79 -1.91 37.70
N ALA A 117 4.55 -2.94 36.88
CA ALA A 117 4.23 -4.29 37.32
C ALA A 117 5.46 -5.08 37.78
N GLY A 118 6.67 -4.55 37.62
CA GLY A 118 7.91 -5.20 38.01
C GLY A 118 8.22 -6.48 37.21
N GLN A 119 7.81 -6.50 35.94
CA GLN A 119 8.03 -7.64 35.05
C GLN A 119 9.51 -7.79 34.66
N GLY A 120 9.89 -9.00 34.25
CA GLY A 120 11.25 -9.30 33.80
C GLY A 120 11.50 -8.96 32.31
N ASN A 121 10.46 -8.66 31.55
CA ASN A 121 10.49 -8.28 30.13
C ASN A 121 9.33 -7.34 29.81
N ASN A 122 9.29 -6.84 28.58
CA ASN A 122 8.27 -5.92 28.08
C ASN A 122 7.38 -6.54 26.98
N LEU A 123 7.22 -7.85 26.99
CA LEU A 123 6.35 -8.57 26.07
C LEU A 123 4.88 -8.39 26.48
N THR A 124 3.98 -8.36 25.50
CA THR A 124 2.54 -8.36 25.72
C THR A 124 1.81 -9.18 24.66
N GLY A 125 0.57 -9.63 24.91
CA GLY A 125 -0.17 -10.40 23.93
C GLY A 125 -1.28 -11.28 24.47
N MET A 126 -1.63 -12.31 23.68
CA MET A 126 -2.64 -13.31 24.03
C MET A 126 -2.02 -14.71 23.92
N ASN A 127 -2.26 -15.55 24.94
CA ASN A 127 -1.75 -16.93 24.96
C ASN A 127 -2.77 -17.91 25.58
N ASP A 128 -2.46 -19.19 25.55
CA ASP A 128 -3.33 -20.28 26.02
C ASP A 128 -3.18 -20.62 27.52
N THR A 129 -2.23 -19.98 28.19
CA THR A 129 -2.01 -20.20 29.64
C THR A 129 -2.80 -19.22 30.50
N GLU A 130 -3.21 -18.10 29.91
CA GLU A 130 -4.01 -17.08 30.60
C GLU A 130 -5.52 -17.40 30.55
N THR A 131 -6.23 -16.95 31.56
CA THR A 131 -7.68 -17.16 31.69
C THR A 131 -8.50 -15.88 31.74
N ASP A 132 -7.88 -14.79 32.08
CA ASP A 132 -8.49 -13.45 32.06
C ASP A 132 -8.59 -12.90 30.63
N THR A 133 -9.44 -11.92 30.48
CA THR A 133 -9.73 -11.31 29.17
C THR A 133 -9.30 -9.87 29.08
N ALA A 134 -8.88 -9.30 30.21
CA ALA A 134 -8.53 -7.88 30.31
C ALA A 134 -7.55 -7.64 31.45
N GLU A 135 -6.55 -6.82 31.23
CA GLU A 135 -5.56 -6.37 32.21
C GLU A 135 -5.31 -4.87 32.14
N GLY A 136 -4.85 -4.32 33.25
CA GLY A 136 -4.39 -2.93 33.34
C GLY A 136 -5.21 -2.09 34.28
N PRO A 137 -4.95 -0.74 34.32
CA PRO A 137 -3.69 -0.13 33.86
C PRO A 137 -2.58 -0.19 34.94
N GLY A 138 -1.36 0.14 34.54
CA GLY A 138 -0.21 0.25 35.44
C GLY A 138 0.28 -1.12 35.95
N PRO A 139 0.31 -1.38 37.27
CA PRO A 139 0.88 -2.61 37.82
C PRO A 139 -0.11 -3.80 37.85
N LEU A 140 -1.28 -3.67 37.24
CA LEU A 140 -2.34 -4.68 37.31
C LEU A 140 -2.24 -5.65 36.14
N GLY A 141 -1.59 -6.79 36.36
CA GLY A 141 -1.50 -7.85 35.37
C GLY A 141 -0.08 -8.31 35.08
N ASN A 142 0.02 -9.18 34.09
CA ASN A 142 1.29 -9.73 33.58
C ASN A 142 1.53 -9.42 32.10
N SER A 143 0.75 -8.53 31.50
CA SER A 143 0.74 -8.10 30.10
C SER A 143 0.15 -9.12 29.11
N PHE A 144 -0.34 -10.28 29.58
CA PHE A 144 -0.94 -11.30 28.73
C PHE A 144 -2.37 -11.62 29.14
N VAL A 145 -3.23 -11.85 28.15
CA VAL A 145 -4.59 -12.32 28.36
C VAL A 145 -4.86 -13.58 27.54
N SER A 146 -6.00 -14.25 27.82
CA SER A 146 -6.35 -15.51 27.15
C SER A 146 -6.57 -15.35 25.65
N ASN A 147 -6.18 -16.37 24.86
CA ASN A 147 -6.51 -16.52 23.46
C ASN A 147 -8.01 -16.35 23.21
N LEU A 148 -8.35 -15.95 21.99
CA LEU A 148 -9.73 -15.86 21.51
C LEU A 148 -10.04 -17.04 20.59
N ASN A 149 -11.16 -17.76 20.84
CA ASN A 149 -11.68 -18.75 19.89
C ASN A 149 -12.40 -18.02 18.77
N VAL A 150 -12.02 -18.29 17.53
CA VAL A 150 -12.50 -17.59 16.34
C VAL A 150 -13.04 -18.58 15.30
N GLN A 151 -13.97 -18.12 14.46
CA GLN A 151 -14.59 -18.91 13.40
C GLN A 151 -14.17 -18.38 12.01
N ALA A 152 -14.11 -19.27 11.03
CA ALA A 152 -13.86 -18.88 9.65
C ALA A 152 -14.90 -17.84 9.16
N GLY A 153 -14.43 -16.80 8.47
CA GLY A 153 -15.24 -15.69 7.98
C GLY A 153 -15.49 -14.57 8.98
N GLU A 154 -15.07 -14.72 10.23
CA GLU A 154 -15.10 -13.60 11.19
C GLU A 154 -14.01 -12.58 10.88
N ASN A 155 -14.28 -11.31 11.23
CA ASN A 155 -13.36 -10.18 11.10
C ASN A 155 -13.16 -9.50 12.46
N TYR A 156 -11.93 -9.14 12.77
CA TYR A 156 -11.52 -8.49 14.00
C TYR A 156 -10.66 -7.28 13.72
N PHE A 157 -10.71 -6.26 14.59
CA PHE A 157 -9.70 -5.22 14.64
C PHE A 157 -8.80 -5.43 15.86
N ILE A 158 -7.49 -5.37 15.64
CA ILE A 158 -6.48 -5.35 16.70
C ILE A 158 -5.80 -4.00 16.63
N VAL A 159 -5.87 -3.26 17.73
CA VAL A 159 -5.13 -1.99 17.88
C VAL A 159 -3.92 -2.25 18.75
N ILE A 160 -2.77 -1.88 18.26
CA ILE A 160 -1.52 -1.85 19.03
C ILE A 160 -1.21 -0.39 19.31
N ASP A 161 -1.05 -0.04 20.57
CA ASP A 161 -0.71 1.31 21.02
C ASP A 161 0.60 1.31 21.81
N ARG A 162 1.36 2.39 21.70
CA ARG A 162 2.60 2.58 22.45
C ARG A 162 2.50 3.85 23.31
N PRO A 163 2.05 3.73 24.58
CA PRO A 163 2.01 4.85 25.50
C PRO A 163 3.38 5.41 25.85
N ILE A 164 4.39 4.55 25.99
CA ILE A 164 5.74 4.95 26.41
C ILE A 164 6.77 4.22 25.55
N GLY A 165 7.77 4.96 25.08
CA GLY A 165 8.87 4.40 24.29
C GLY A 165 8.93 4.93 22.86
N ASN A 166 9.82 4.35 22.05
CA ASN A 166 10.06 4.81 20.68
C ASN A 166 10.60 3.71 19.76
N SER A 167 10.63 2.45 20.18
CA SER A 167 11.09 1.36 19.33
C SER A 167 9.95 0.76 18.52
N PRO A 168 10.22 0.26 17.30
CA PRO A 168 9.29 -0.62 16.60
C PRO A 168 9.03 -1.94 17.35
N PHE A 169 8.10 -2.74 16.86
CA PHE A 169 7.80 -4.06 17.42
C PHE A 169 7.71 -5.13 16.33
N THR A 170 7.79 -6.38 16.79
CA THR A 170 7.42 -7.59 16.04
C THR A 170 6.20 -8.21 16.71
N LEU A 171 5.17 -8.54 15.93
CA LEU A 171 4.02 -9.31 16.38
C LEU A 171 4.10 -10.68 15.73
N GLU A 172 4.18 -11.72 16.56
CA GLU A 172 4.20 -13.12 16.17
C GLU A 172 2.86 -13.78 16.50
N TRP A 173 2.23 -14.40 15.51
CA TRP A 173 0.97 -15.15 15.69
C TRP A 173 1.25 -16.49 16.36
N THR A 174 0.60 -16.77 17.51
CA THR A 174 0.81 -17.97 18.32
C THR A 174 -0.39 -18.89 18.39
N GLY A 175 -1.54 -18.44 17.88
CA GLY A 175 -2.76 -19.24 17.82
C GLY A 175 -2.77 -20.26 16.68
N THR A 176 -3.91 -20.96 16.53
CA THR A 176 -4.10 -22.00 15.50
C THR A 176 -4.97 -21.53 14.33
N ALA A 177 -5.60 -20.35 14.43
CA ALA A 177 -6.33 -19.75 13.32
C ALA A 177 -5.38 -19.33 12.20
N THR A 178 -5.86 -19.35 10.96
CA THR A 178 -5.09 -18.84 9.81
C THR A 178 -5.81 -17.68 9.15
N PHE A 179 -5.04 -16.84 8.46
CA PHE A 179 -5.51 -15.65 7.76
C PHE A 179 -5.40 -15.84 6.25
N PRO A 180 -6.20 -15.12 5.44
CA PRO A 180 -6.13 -15.20 4.00
C PRO A 180 -4.74 -14.85 3.48
N GLU A 181 -4.23 -15.64 2.54
CA GLU A 181 -2.96 -15.36 1.89
C GLU A 181 -3.08 -14.20 0.88
N SER A 182 -1.97 -13.48 0.68
CA SER A 182 -1.88 -12.51 -0.40
C SER A 182 -2.01 -13.20 -1.76
N PRO A 183 -2.62 -12.55 -2.76
CA PRO A 183 -2.55 -13.02 -4.13
C PRO A 183 -1.10 -13.04 -4.63
N SER A 184 -0.82 -13.77 -5.69
CA SER A 184 0.52 -13.82 -6.28
C SER A 184 0.59 -13.04 -7.59
N ILE A 185 1.75 -12.41 -7.85
CA ILE A 185 2.08 -11.84 -9.16
C ILE A 185 2.61 -12.99 -10.03
N ASN A 186 1.86 -13.37 -11.10
CA ASN A 186 2.16 -14.56 -11.90
C ASN A 186 3.19 -14.35 -13.03
N ILE A 187 3.86 -13.21 -13.08
CA ILE A 187 4.95 -12.91 -14.00
C ILE A 187 6.19 -12.51 -13.23
N ASP A 188 7.35 -12.70 -13.84
CA ASP A 188 8.60 -12.20 -13.28
C ASP A 188 8.76 -10.70 -13.62
N LEU A 189 8.42 -9.84 -12.69
CA LEU A 189 8.50 -8.39 -12.90
C LEU A 189 9.94 -7.91 -13.11
N SER A 190 10.93 -8.59 -12.53
CA SER A 190 12.35 -8.20 -12.66
C SER A 190 12.87 -8.32 -14.09
N THR A 191 12.22 -9.13 -14.92
CA THR A 191 12.52 -9.31 -16.34
C THR A 191 11.48 -8.66 -17.25
N THR A 192 10.43 -8.06 -16.66
CA THR A 192 9.37 -7.39 -17.41
C THR A 192 9.81 -5.98 -17.75
N ASN A 193 10.13 -5.76 -19.02
CA ASN A 193 10.32 -4.42 -19.58
C ASN A 193 9.31 -4.26 -20.73
N ILE A 194 8.45 -3.26 -20.61
CA ILE A 194 7.47 -2.98 -21.66
C ILE A 194 8.02 -1.86 -22.52
N GLU A 195 8.40 -2.24 -23.75
CA GLU A 195 8.90 -1.30 -24.74
C GLU A 195 7.79 -0.85 -25.67
N ALA A 196 7.79 0.44 -25.96
CA ALA A 196 6.94 1.04 -26.99
C ALA A 196 7.77 1.93 -27.92
N CYS A 197 7.26 2.20 -29.10
CA CYS A 197 7.81 3.24 -29.96
C CYS A 197 7.14 4.58 -29.62
N ASP A 198 7.89 5.67 -29.77
CA ASP A 198 7.31 7.01 -29.68
C ASP A 198 6.39 7.26 -30.87
N THR A 199 5.10 7.26 -30.61
CA THR A 199 4.05 7.39 -31.63
C THR A 199 3.18 8.62 -31.45
N LEU A 200 3.42 9.41 -30.39
CA LEU A 200 2.73 10.65 -30.11
C LEU A 200 3.56 11.86 -30.56
N ALA A 201 2.91 12.87 -31.09
CA ALA A 201 3.58 14.13 -31.40
C ALA A 201 3.71 15.01 -30.14
N PRO A 202 4.88 15.66 -29.89
CA PRO A 202 6.07 15.68 -30.74
C PRO A 202 6.83 14.35 -30.69
N PHE A 203 7.18 13.81 -31.84
CA PHE A 203 7.94 12.56 -31.94
C PHE A 203 9.35 12.78 -31.39
N ASP A 204 9.92 11.72 -30.79
CA ASP A 204 11.25 11.71 -30.16
C ASP A 204 11.35 12.53 -28.87
N ASP A 205 10.24 12.84 -28.22
CA ASP A 205 10.24 13.48 -26.88
C ASP A 205 10.26 12.48 -25.72
N GLY A 206 10.20 11.19 -26.04
CA GLY A 206 10.21 10.11 -25.06
C GLY A 206 8.87 9.95 -24.33
N ILE A 207 7.76 10.43 -24.89
CA ILE A 207 6.41 10.30 -24.34
C ILE A 207 5.53 9.55 -25.33
N THR A 208 4.91 8.45 -24.87
CA THR A 208 3.96 7.69 -25.69
C THR A 208 2.85 7.10 -24.82
N ASN A 209 1.86 6.50 -25.46
CA ASN A 209 0.77 5.80 -24.77
C ASN A 209 1.12 4.33 -24.57
N PHE A 210 0.95 3.84 -23.34
CA PHE A 210 1.11 2.43 -22.97
C PHE A 210 -0.24 1.80 -22.68
N ASP A 211 -0.50 0.61 -23.26
CA ASP A 211 -1.64 -0.25 -22.90
C ASP A 211 -1.16 -1.42 -22.05
N LEU A 212 -1.48 -1.39 -20.77
CA LEU A 212 -1.10 -2.40 -19.78
C LEU A 212 -2.16 -3.48 -19.57
N THR A 213 -3.21 -3.52 -20.41
CA THR A 213 -4.32 -4.49 -20.25
C THR A 213 -3.83 -5.94 -20.28
N ASN A 214 -2.94 -6.28 -21.23
CA ASN A 214 -2.37 -7.63 -21.29
C ASN A 214 -1.45 -7.93 -20.11
N THR A 215 -0.70 -6.95 -19.63
CA THR A 215 0.16 -7.08 -18.45
C THR A 215 -0.68 -7.36 -17.21
N ALA A 216 -1.78 -6.64 -17.01
CA ALA A 216 -2.71 -6.89 -15.92
C ALA A 216 -3.28 -8.32 -15.96
N ASN A 217 -3.69 -8.81 -17.14
CA ASN A 217 -4.19 -10.17 -17.30
C ASN A 217 -3.12 -11.23 -17.00
N ASN A 218 -1.88 -11.01 -17.43
CA ASN A 218 -0.77 -11.91 -17.16
C ASN A 218 -0.41 -11.94 -15.66
N ILE A 219 -0.47 -10.79 -14.97
CA ILE A 219 -0.27 -10.70 -13.51
C ILE A 219 -1.32 -11.51 -12.79
N ILE A 220 -2.60 -11.40 -13.15
CA ILE A 220 -3.69 -12.18 -12.54
C ILE A 220 -3.50 -13.69 -12.84
N GLY A 221 -3.11 -14.05 -14.06
CA GLY A 221 -2.99 -15.44 -14.49
C GLY A 221 -4.33 -16.18 -14.37
N SER A 222 -4.32 -17.32 -13.66
CA SER A 222 -5.53 -18.13 -13.43
C SER A 222 -6.29 -17.77 -12.16
N GLN A 223 -5.84 -16.80 -11.39
CA GLN A 223 -6.50 -16.39 -10.15
C GLN A 223 -7.85 -15.73 -10.45
N THR A 224 -8.83 -15.98 -9.60
CA THR A 224 -10.18 -15.40 -9.72
C THR A 224 -10.43 -14.34 -8.64
N ASN A 225 -11.36 -13.43 -8.90
CA ASN A 225 -11.75 -12.38 -7.95
C ASN A 225 -10.59 -11.48 -7.53
N LYS A 226 -9.68 -11.19 -8.47
CA LYS A 226 -8.55 -10.28 -8.25
C LYS A 226 -8.70 -9.02 -9.09
N THR A 227 -8.19 -7.93 -8.57
CA THR A 227 -8.06 -6.65 -9.28
C THR A 227 -6.58 -6.29 -9.35
N VAL A 228 -6.13 -5.88 -10.54
CA VAL A 228 -4.80 -5.30 -10.75
C VAL A 228 -4.96 -3.80 -10.99
N SER A 229 -4.14 -3.03 -10.33
CA SER A 229 -4.01 -1.57 -10.54
C SER A 229 -2.54 -1.19 -10.70
N PHE A 230 -2.30 -0.12 -11.43
CA PHE A 230 -0.96 0.43 -11.68
C PHE A 230 -0.85 1.80 -11.03
N HIS A 231 0.33 2.14 -10.53
CA HIS A 231 0.56 3.36 -9.78
C HIS A 231 1.92 3.98 -10.17
N SER A 232 2.03 5.29 -10.03
CA SER A 232 3.29 6.00 -10.29
C SER A 232 4.24 6.01 -9.09
N THR A 233 3.75 5.66 -7.90
CA THR A 233 4.56 5.58 -6.67
C THR A 233 4.24 4.32 -5.88
N GLU A 234 5.23 3.81 -5.17
CA GLU A 234 5.06 2.68 -4.25
C GLU A 234 4.05 2.99 -3.14
N SER A 235 4.06 4.22 -2.64
CA SER A 235 3.12 4.67 -1.62
C SER A 235 1.67 4.58 -2.09
N ASP A 236 1.38 5.02 -3.32
CA ASP A 236 0.03 4.93 -3.89
C ASP A 236 -0.40 3.46 -4.10
N ALA A 237 0.54 2.60 -4.53
CA ALA A 237 0.28 1.17 -4.67
C ALA A 237 -0.02 0.49 -3.33
N ASN A 238 0.73 0.82 -2.27
CA ASN A 238 0.52 0.30 -0.93
C ASN A 238 -0.87 0.66 -0.38
N ILE A 239 -1.34 1.87 -0.65
CA ILE A 239 -2.62 2.37 -0.14
C ILE A 239 -3.78 2.06 -1.12
N GLY A 240 -3.47 1.73 -2.38
CA GLY A 240 -4.47 1.46 -3.42
C GLY A 240 -5.19 2.71 -3.93
N ILE A 241 -4.52 3.86 -3.97
CA ILE A 241 -5.08 5.15 -4.44
C ILE A 241 -4.36 5.64 -5.69
N ASN A 242 -4.90 6.67 -6.34
CA ASN A 242 -4.30 7.32 -7.52
C ASN A 242 -3.90 6.32 -8.62
N ALA A 243 -4.70 5.28 -8.81
CA ALA A 243 -4.44 4.29 -9.84
C ALA A 243 -4.40 4.91 -11.23
N LEU A 244 -3.39 4.56 -12.01
CA LEU A 244 -3.29 4.87 -13.42
C LEU A 244 -4.33 4.04 -14.19
N GLY A 245 -4.85 4.58 -15.30
CA GLY A 245 -5.62 3.78 -16.24
C GLY A 245 -4.74 2.73 -16.92
N ASN A 246 -5.33 1.63 -17.40
CA ASN A 246 -4.56 0.64 -18.18
C ASN A 246 -3.96 1.26 -19.46
N ASN A 247 -4.55 2.33 -19.95
CA ASN A 247 -4.00 3.15 -21.02
C ASN A 247 -3.61 4.51 -20.42
N PHE A 248 -2.33 4.83 -20.44
CA PHE A 248 -1.84 6.12 -19.97
C PHE A 248 -0.57 6.54 -20.71
N ASN A 249 -0.26 7.83 -20.69
CA ASN A 249 0.99 8.34 -21.22
C ASN A 249 2.05 8.35 -20.12
N ASN A 250 3.26 7.86 -20.44
CA ASN A 250 4.39 7.99 -19.52
C ASN A 250 4.76 9.47 -19.30
N THR A 251 5.48 9.74 -18.22
CA THR A 251 5.95 11.08 -17.84
C THR A 251 7.47 11.18 -17.82
N SER A 252 8.15 10.07 -17.98
CA SER A 252 9.61 9.96 -18.09
C SER A 252 9.99 8.71 -18.88
N ASN A 253 11.21 8.65 -19.39
CA ASN A 253 11.75 7.49 -20.10
C ASN A 253 13.17 7.18 -19.58
N PRO A 254 13.41 6.02 -18.92
CA PRO A 254 12.41 5.03 -18.50
C PRO A 254 11.50 5.53 -17.37
N GLN A 255 10.38 4.83 -17.15
CA GLN A 255 9.46 5.10 -16.04
C GLN A 255 9.19 3.81 -15.26
N THR A 256 9.43 3.84 -13.95
CA THR A 256 9.01 2.76 -13.04
C THR A 256 7.51 2.83 -12.80
N ILE A 257 6.83 1.70 -12.91
CA ILE A 257 5.41 1.53 -12.60
C ILE A 257 5.29 0.51 -11.47
N TYR A 258 4.56 0.88 -10.44
CA TYR A 258 4.21 0.00 -9.34
C TYR A 258 2.88 -0.67 -9.63
N VAL A 259 2.82 -1.98 -9.45
CA VAL A 259 1.61 -2.78 -9.62
C VAL A 259 1.13 -3.27 -8.28
N ARG A 260 -0.19 -3.22 -8.07
CA ARG A 260 -0.88 -3.85 -6.94
C ARG A 260 -1.84 -4.89 -7.50
N ILE A 261 -1.77 -6.12 -7.00
CA ILE A 261 -2.82 -7.13 -7.18
C ILE A 261 -3.53 -7.34 -5.85
N GLU A 262 -4.84 -7.24 -5.85
CA GLU A 262 -5.67 -7.33 -4.65
C GLU A 262 -6.74 -8.39 -4.79
N ASP A 263 -6.98 -9.15 -3.73
CA ASP A 263 -8.13 -10.04 -3.58
C ASP A 263 -9.35 -9.24 -3.13
N ASN A 264 -10.38 -9.18 -4.00
CA ASN A 264 -11.58 -8.37 -3.76
C ASN A 264 -12.45 -8.88 -2.58
N SER A 265 -12.24 -10.10 -2.10
CA SER A 265 -12.99 -10.66 -0.96
C SER A 265 -12.30 -10.40 0.37
N THR A 266 -10.99 -10.45 0.39
CA THR A 266 -10.21 -10.35 1.63
C THR A 266 -9.56 -8.98 1.81
N GLY A 267 -9.28 -8.24 0.72
CA GLY A 267 -8.47 -7.03 0.73
C GLY A 267 -6.97 -7.31 0.79
N CYS A 268 -6.57 -8.58 0.86
CA CYS A 268 -5.16 -8.96 0.80
C CYS A 268 -4.56 -8.60 -0.54
N PHE A 269 -3.34 -8.08 -0.55
CA PHE A 269 -2.69 -7.63 -1.76
C PHE A 269 -1.20 -7.97 -1.78
N GLU A 270 -0.63 -7.91 -2.98
CA GLU A 270 0.80 -7.97 -3.24
C GLU A 270 1.16 -6.81 -4.15
N ILE A 271 2.36 -6.25 -3.98
CA ILE A 271 2.90 -5.19 -4.84
C ILE A 271 4.22 -5.61 -5.47
N GLY A 272 4.52 -5.03 -6.60
CA GLY A 272 5.80 -5.15 -7.28
C GLY A 272 6.00 -3.98 -8.23
N ASP A 273 7.10 -3.96 -8.96
CA ASP A 273 7.39 -2.91 -9.92
C ASP A 273 8.03 -3.46 -11.20
N PHE A 274 7.90 -2.70 -12.29
CA PHE A 274 8.55 -2.95 -13.57
C PHE A 274 8.81 -1.64 -14.30
N GLU A 275 9.61 -1.68 -15.36
CA GLU A 275 9.95 -0.50 -16.13
C GLU A 275 9.14 -0.43 -17.44
N LEU A 276 8.75 0.80 -17.79
CA LEU A 276 8.36 1.17 -19.14
C LEU A 276 9.52 1.89 -19.81
N SER A 277 9.82 1.51 -21.03
CA SER A 277 10.84 2.18 -21.84
C SER A 277 10.34 2.47 -23.24
N ILE A 278 10.86 3.53 -23.81
CA ILE A 278 10.63 3.87 -25.21
C ILE A 278 11.91 3.60 -25.95
N SER A 279 11.87 2.65 -26.88
CA SER A 279 12.93 2.49 -27.86
C SER A 279 12.82 3.59 -28.91
N GLY A 280 13.95 4.16 -29.30
CA GLY A 280 13.97 5.16 -30.37
C GLY A 280 13.24 4.66 -31.61
N GLY A 281 12.53 5.57 -32.31
CA GLY A 281 11.88 5.27 -33.56
C GLY A 281 12.86 4.67 -34.57
N PRO A 282 12.37 4.05 -35.65
CA PRO A 282 13.22 3.47 -36.65
C PRO A 282 14.21 4.53 -37.15
N ASN A 283 15.51 4.23 -37.07
CA ASN A 283 16.52 5.07 -37.70
C ASN A 283 16.22 5.13 -39.20
N TYR A 284 15.70 6.25 -39.65
CA TYR A 284 15.64 6.53 -41.08
C TYR A 284 16.88 7.36 -41.46
N ASN A 285 17.52 6.95 -42.52
CA ASN A 285 18.50 7.82 -43.15
C ASN A 285 17.70 8.89 -43.91
N GLU A 286 17.91 10.16 -43.59
CA GLU A 286 17.39 11.23 -44.42
C GLU A 286 17.84 10.96 -45.88
N PRO A 287 16.91 10.88 -46.82
CA PRO A 287 17.30 10.71 -48.21
C PRO A 287 18.20 11.90 -48.58
N SER A 288 19.32 11.61 -49.23
CA SER A 288 20.17 12.66 -49.78
C SER A 288 19.33 13.55 -50.68
N THR A 289 19.59 14.87 -50.64
CA THR A 289 18.97 15.79 -51.57
C THR A 289 19.16 15.31 -53.00
N PHE A 290 18.05 15.12 -53.68
CA PHE A 290 18.06 14.86 -55.11
C PHE A 290 18.24 16.18 -55.84
N ASP A 291 19.43 16.38 -56.43
CA ASP A 291 19.62 17.47 -57.38
C ASP A 291 19.23 16.96 -58.77
N VAL A 292 18.17 17.43 -59.31
CA VAL A 292 17.74 17.16 -60.70
C VAL A 292 17.99 18.37 -61.53
N CYS A 293 18.55 18.16 -62.67
CA CYS A 293 18.61 19.21 -63.69
C CYS A 293 17.25 19.35 -64.37
N ASP A 294 16.87 20.54 -64.71
CA ASP A 294 15.72 20.83 -65.54
C ASP A 294 15.84 20.08 -66.86
N ASP A 295 14.78 19.48 -67.33
CA ASP A 295 14.74 18.71 -68.57
C ASP A 295 13.60 19.17 -69.49
N ASP A 296 13.57 18.73 -70.70
CA ASP A 296 12.58 19.12 -71.69
C ASP A 296 11.37 18.20 -71.78
N THR A 297 11.14 17.37 -70.75
CA THR A 297 10.05 16.38 -70.70
C THR A 297 8.68 17.04 -70.78
N ASP A 298 8.54 18.24 -70.27
CA ASP A 298 7.33 19.09 -70.33
C ASP A 298 7.35 20.09 -71.53
N GLY A 299 8.43 20.14 -72.30
CA GLY A 299 8.63 20.99 -73.41
C GLY A 299 9.31 22.36 -73.18
N ASP A 300 9.86 22.58 -71.98
CA ASP A 300 10.61 23.75 -71.57
C ASP A 300 11.74 23.37 -70.56
N ASP A 301 13.01 23.42 -71.02
CA ASP A 301 14.22 23.07 -70.31
C ASP A 301 14.75 24.20 -69.37
N THR A 302 13.97 25.23 -69.11
CA THR A 302 14.38 26.41 -68.36
C THR A 302 13.37 26.84 -67.26
N ASN A 303 12.32 26.08 -67.05
CA ASN A 303 11.22 26.44 -66.12
C ASN A 303 11.43 25.91 -64.66
N GLY A 304 12.48 25.17 -64.41
CA GLY A 304 12.78 24.58 -63.07
C GLY A 304 11.89 23.43 -62.71
N GLN A 305 11.29 22.71 -63.67
CA GLN A 305 10.46 21.52 -63.45
C GLN A 305 11.12 20.31 -64.11
N ALA A 306 11.19 19.24 -63.35
CA ALA A 306 11.65 17.93 -63.86
C ALA A 306 10.74 16.82 -63.33
N GLU A 307 10.50 15.77 -64.13
CA GLU A 307 9.77 14.58 -63.71
C GLU A 307 10.68 13.73 -62.87
N ILE A 308 10.27 13.43 -61.60
CA ILE A 308 11.03 12.58 -60.68
C ILE A 308 10.27 11.30 -60.47
N ASP A 309 10.86 10.19 -60.89
CA ASP A 309 10.39 8.82 -60.57
C ASP A 309 11.04 8.36 -59.25
N LEU A 310 10.21 8.18 -58.20
CA LEU A 310 10.61 7.84 -56.83
C LEU A 310 10.41 6.35 -56.57
#